data_9b003a9c684f81d2773b1d7e54d86aa8
#
_entry.id   9b003a9c684f81d2773b1d7e54d86aa8
#
_cell.length_a   1.000
_cell.length_b   1.000
_cell.length_c   1.000
_cell.angle_alpha   90.00
_cell.angle_beta   90.00
_cell.angle_gamma   90.00
#
_symmetry.space_group_name_H-M   'P 1'
#
loop_
_entity.id
_entity.type
_entity.pdbx_description
1 polymer ?
#
loop_
_entity_poly.entity_id
_entity_poly.type
_entity_poly.pdbx_seq_one_letter_code
_entity_poly.pdbx_strand_id
1 'polypeptide(L)'
;LSVSLSMNPLYQKCLAIVIIGLILTQCGKKKSSQAYVQEGIKYSNQGNYDKAKESFLKAVEEDPKNLAGHYGLGGIYNLEKQYIAAEKSFKSTIQLDPTHYNAWYSLGYTYELMGKTKDAEISYTKYRRLKEKMDSIMNKEKH
;
A
#
# COMPACT_ATOMS: atom_id res chain seq x y z
N LEU A 1 60.73 10.44 13.96
CA LEU A 1 60.73 10.35 12.49
C LEU A 1 59.31 10.39 12.02
N SER A 2 58.74 11.60 11.82
CA SER A 2 57.44 11.84 11.26
C SER A 2 57.55 11.83 9.73
N VAL A 3 57.09 10.76 9.10
CA VAL A 3 56.98 10.69 7.66
C VAL A 3 55.65 11.42 7.29
N SER A 4 55.76 12.70 6.92
CA SER A 4 54.65 13.41 6.31
C SER A 4 54.51 12.91 4.87
N LEU A 5 53.59 11.98 4.63
CA LEU A 5 53.18 11.64 3.26
C LEU A 5 52.42 12.84 2.68
N SER A 6 53.15 13.74 1.99
CA SER A 6 52.52 14.74 1.13
C SER A 6 51.96 14.02 -0.09
N MET A 7 50.71 13.62 -0.02
CA MET A 7 50.01 13.03 -1.18
C MET A 7 49.91 14.06 -2.31
N ASN A 8 50.32 13.67 -3.51
CA ASN A 8 50.26 14.47 -4.72
C ASN A 8 48.86 15.05 -4.90
N PRO A 9 48.69 16.37 -5.16
CA PRO A 9 47.38 16.99 -5.30
C PRO A 9 46.53 16.38 -6.41
N LEU A 10 47.15 15.77 -7.41
CA LEU A 10 46.48 15.01 -8.46
C LEU A 10 45.81 13.74 -7.88
N TYR A 11 46.47 13.05 -6.99
CA TYR A 11 45.94 11.83 -6.31
C TYR A 11 44.77 12.17 -5.37
N GLN A 12 44.87 13.31 -4.67
CA GLN A 12 43.74 13.80 -3.83
C GLN A 12 42.49 14.13 -4.66
N LYS A 13 42.65 14.75 -5.84
CA LYS A 13 41.56 15.03 -6.74
C LYS A 13 40.92 13.75 -7.31
N CYS A 14 41.75 12.76 -7.69
CA CYS A 14 41.24 11.46 -8.15
C CYS A 14 40.52 10.71 -7.05
N LEU A 15 41.04 10.72 -5.81
CA LEU A 15 40.41 10.09 -4.66
C LEU A 15 39.05 10.73 -4.34
N ALA A 16 38.96 12.07 -4.39
CA ALA A 16 37.71 12.81 -4.20
C ALA A 16 36.65 12.47 -5.26
N ILE A 17 37.05 12.34 -6.53
CA ILE A 17 36.14 11.93 -7.61
C ILE A 17 35.63 10.50 -7.41
N VAL A 18 36.50 9.58 -7.00
CA VAL A 18 36.12 8.19 -6.71
C VAL A 18 35.17 8.12 -5.51
N ILE A 19 35.41 8.90 -4.45
CA ILE A 19 34.54 8.94 -3.27
C ILE A 19 33.17 9.55 -3.63
N ILE A 20 33.16 10.63 -4.42
CA ILE A 20 31.90 11.23 -4.92
C ILE A 20 31.16 10.26 -5.82
N GLY A 21 31.86 9.54 -6.71
CA GLY A 21 31.28 8.48 -7.54
C GLY A 21 30.66 7.35 -6.72
N LEU A 22 31.32 6.92 -5.63
CA LEU A 22 30.80 5.89 -4.71
C LEU A 22 29.60 6.38 -3.90
N ILE A 23 29.53 7.65 -3.54
CA ILE A 23 28.38 8.22 -2.84
C ILE A 23 27.16 8.32 -3.77
N LEU A 24 27.38 8.63 -5.06
CA LEU A 24 26.30 8.71 -6.06
C LEU A 24 25.74 7.32 -6.45
N THR A 25 26.51 6.23 -6.28
CA THR A 25 26.02 4.87 -6.53
C THR A 25 25.25 4.27 -5.36
N GLN A 26 25.26 4.89 -4.19
CA GLN A 26 24.42 4.52 -3.04
C GLN A 26 23.03 5.20 -3.06
N CYS A 27 22.55 5.61 -4.23
CA CYS A 27 21.14 5.86 -4.40
C CYS A 27 20.41 4.52 -4.20
N GLY A 28 20.04 4.21 -2.97
CA GLY A 28 19.32 2.99 -2.59
C GLY A 28 18.15 2.85 -3.56
N LYS A 29 17.98 1.67 -4.18
CA LYS A 29 16.86 1.41 -5.08
C LYS A 29 15.58 1.83 -4.35
N LYS A 30 14.94 2.89 -4.84
CA LYS A 30 13.66 3.35 -4.32
C LYS A 30 12.70 2.16 -4.34
N LYS A 31 12.12 1.83 -3.20
CA LYS A 31 11.16 0.73 -3.12
C LYS A 31 9.97 1.03 -4.01
N SER A 32 9.48 0.02 -4.71
CA SER A 32 8.26 0.16 -5.51
C SER A 32 7.02 0.23 -4.60
N SER A 33 5.96 0.83 -5.09
CA SER A 33 4.65 0.82 -4.44
C SER A 33 4.23 -0.60 -4.01
N GLN A 34 4.43 -1.58 -4.89
CA GLN A 34 4.14 -2.99 -4.59
C GLN A 34 4.98 -3.56 -3.44
N ALA A 35 6.25 -3.16 -3.32
CA ALA A 35 7.10 -3.59 -2.19
C ALA A 35 6.56 -3.06 -0.86
N TYR A 36 6.07 -1.82 -0.83
CA TYR A 36 5.41 -1.26 0.34
C TYR A 36 4.10 -1.97 0.67
N VAL A 37 3.31 -2.38 -0.32
CA VAL A 37 2.10 -3.21 -0.09
C VAL A 37 2.48 -4.51 0.61
N GLN A 38 3.51 -5.22 0.13
CA GLN A 38 3.96 -6.47 0.75
C GLN A 38 4.42 -6.27 2.20
N GLU A 39 5.13 -5.17 2.49
CA GLU A 39 5.49 -4.82 3.87
C GLU A 39 4.24 -4.54 4.73
N GLY A 40 3.29 -3.79 4.21
CA GLY A 40 2.03 -3.51 4.89
C GLY A 40 1.28 -4.78 5.26
N ILE A 41 1.15 -5.71 4.31
CA ILE A 41 0.53 -7.02 4.54
C ILE A 41 1.30 -7.82 5.61
N LYS A 42 2.64 -7.84 5.51
CA LYS A 42 3.48 -8.53 6.49
C LYS A 42 3.27 -7.98 7.90
N TYR A 43 3.29 -6.67 8.07
CA TYR A 43 3.08 -6.03 9.36
C TYR A 43 1.65 -6.24 9.88
N SER A 44 0.63 -6.21 9.00
CA SER A 44 -0.75 -6.52 9.37
C SER A 44 -0.89 -7.94 9.93
N ASN A 45 -0.25 -8.92 9.28
CA ASN A 45 -0.24 -10.32 9.73
C ASN A 45 0.49 -10.51 11.07
N GLN A 46 1.40 -9.60 11.42
CA GLN A 46 2.10 -9.58 12.70
C GLN A 46 1.35 -8.79 13.79
N GLY A 47 0.19 -8.22 13.48
CA GLY A 47 -0.57 -7.34 14.38
C GLY A 47 0.07 -5.96 14.60
N ASN A 48 1.11 -5.61 13.82
CA ASN A 48 1.76 -4.31 13.91
C ASN A 48 1.08 -3.30 12.97
N TYR A 49 -0.09 -2.83 13.40
CA TYR A 49 -0.97 -2.00 12.57
C TYR A 49 -0.39 -0.61 12.27
N ASP A 50 0.42 -0.03 13.17
CA ASP A 50 1.08 1.25 12.93
C ASP A 50 2.06 1.17 11.75
N LYS A 51 2.93 0.14 11.74
CA LYS A 51 3.85 -0.08 10.62
C LYS A 51 3.14 -0.50 9.34
N ALA A 52 2.06 -1.26 9.47
CA ALA A 52 1.23 -1.61 8.32
C ALA A 52 0.65 -0.37 7.66
N LYS A 53 0.07 0.55 8.46
CA LYS A 53 -0.46 1.82 7.98
C LYS A 53 0.61 2.65 7.28
N GLU A 54 1.78 2.83 7.92
CA GLU A 54 2.91 3.56 7.32
C GLU A 54 3.30 2.97 5.96
N SER A 55 3.39 1.64 5.87
CA SER A 55 3.75 0.96 4.62
C SER A 55 2.69 1.15 3.53
N PHE A 56 1.40 1.02 3.85
CA PHE A 56 0.33 1.27 2.89
C PHE A 56 0.24 2.74 2.47
N LEU A 57 0.53 3.70 3.37
CA LEU A 57 0.61 5.12 3.02
C LEU A 57 1.73 5.37 2.01
N LYS A 58 2.93 4.80 2.23
CA LYS A 58 4.02 4.87 1.26
C LYS A 58 3.66 4.23 -0.08
N ALA A 59 2.90 3.14 -0.06
CA ALA A 59 2.44 2.51 -1.28
C ALA A 59 1.56 3.44 -2.13
N VAL A 60 0.61 4.13 -1.52
CA VAL A 60 -0.29 5.06 -2.25
C VAL A 60 0.37 6.40 -2.55
N GLU A 61 1.40 6.79 -1.82
CA GLU A 61 2.25 7.95 -2.12
C GLU A 61 3.09 7.69 -3.38
N GLU A 62 3.70 6.50 -3.49
CA GLU A 62 4.48 6.09 -4.65
C GLU A 62 3.62 5.83 -5.89
N ASP A 63 2.44 5.28 -5.71
CA ASP A 63 1.45 5.05 -6.75
C ASP A 63 0.04 5.33 -6.23
N PRO A 64 -0.52 6.52 -6.52
CA PRO A 64 -1.87 6.90 -6.11
C PRO A 64 -2.98 5.97 -6.64
N LYS A 65 -2.68 5.13 -7.63
CA LYS A 65 -3.60 4.13 -8.19
C LYS A 65 -3.36 2.72 -7.62
N ASN A 66 -2.52 2.60 -6.59
CA ASN A 66 -2.29 1.30 -5.95
C ASN A 66 -3.54 0.85 -5.18
N LEU A 67 -4.29 -0.03 -5.82
CA LEU A 67 -5.54 -0.58 -5.29
C LEU A 67 -5.34 -1.31 -3.95
N ALA A 68 -4.30 -2.12 -3.84
CA ALA A 68 -4.01 -2.89 -2.63
C ALA A 68 -3.60 -1.98 -1.45
N GLY A 69 -2.90 -0.88 -1.73
CA GLY A 69 -2.56 0.14 -0.74
C GLY A 69 -3.80 0.81 -0.16
N HIS A 70 -4.72 1.26 -1.02
CA HIS A 70 -5.99 1.84 -0.58
C HIS A 70 -6.86 0.84 0.19
N TYR A 71 -6.97 -0.40 -0.29
CA TYR A 71 -7.73 -1.45 0.39
C TYR A 71 -7.14 -1.76 1.78
N GLY A 72 -5.80 -1.89 1.87
CA GLY A 72 -5.10 -2.11 3.13
C GLY A 72 -5.30 -0.98 4.13
N LEU A 73 -5.21 0.28 3.69
CA LEU A 73 -5.50 1.45 4.53
C LEU A 73 -6.93 1.42 5.07
N GLY A 74 -7.90 1.08 4.24
CA GLY A 74 -9.30 0.96 4.67
C GLY A 74 -9.46 -0.04 5.82
N GLY A 75 -8.80 -1.19 5.71
CA GLY A 75 -8.79 -2.21 6.76
C GLY A 75 -8.17 -1.72 8.07
N ILE A 76 -7.00 -1.08 7.99
CA ILE A 76 -6.31 -0.52 9.17
C ILE A 76 -7.17 0.59 9.83
N TYR A 77 -7.73 1.50 9.05
CA TYR A 77 -8.58 2.57 9.58
C TYR A 77 -9.84 2.02 10.29
N ASN A 78 -10.43 0.94 9.79
CA ASN A 78 -11.54 0.28 10.50
C ASN A 78 -11.10 -0.27 11.86
N LEU A 79 -9.93 -0.91 11.94
CA LEU A 79 -9.37 -1.41 13.20
C LEU A 79 -9.12 -0.27 14.20
N GLU A 80 -8.67 0.88 13.70
CA GLU A 80 -8.46 2.10 14.51
C GLU A 80 -9.77 2.86 14.80
N LYS A 81 -10.92 2.37 14.37
CA LYS A 81 -12.24 3.05 14.47
C LYS A 81 -12.30 4.41 13.75
N GLN A 82 -11.40 4.63 12.79
CA GLN A 82 -11.38 5.83 11.94
C GLN A 82 -12.27 5.61 10.71
N TYR A 83 -13.57 5.45 10.94
CA TYR A 83 -14.51 4.97 9.92
C TYR A 83 -14.64 5.89 8.71
N ILE A 84 -14.51 7.21 8.87
CA ILE A 84 -14.53 8.17 7.75
C ILE A 84 -13.30 7.97 6.84
N ALA A 85 -12.13 7.72 7.41
CA ALA A 85 -10.91 7.44 6.65
C ALA A 85 -11.01 6.06 5.95
N ALA A 86 -11.59 5.06 6.64
CA ALA A 86 -11.86 3.75 6.06
C ALA A 86 -12.82 3.84 4.87
N GLU A 87 -13.94 4.56 5.03
CA GLU A 87 -14.90 4.82 3.95
C GLU A 87 -14.20 5.42 2.73
N LYS A 88 -13.39 6.47 2.92
CA LYS A 88 -12.63 7.11 1.83
C LYS A 88 -11.71 6.12 1.12
N SER A 89 -10.97 5.31 1.88
CA SER A 89 -10.01 4.35 1.33
C SER A 89 -10.70 3.24 0.54
N PHE A 90 -11.80 2.67 1.04
CA PHE A 90 -12.57 1.65 0.30
C PHE A 90 -13.26 2.24 -0.93
N LYS A 91 -13.75 3.48 -0.87
CA LYS A 91 -14.27 4.19 -2.05
C LYS A 91 -13.19 4.40 -3.11
N SER A 92 -11.96 4.76 -2.73
CA SER A 92 -10.84 4.84 -3.67
C SER A 92 -10.56 3.49 -4.33
N THR A 93 -10.58 2.39 -3.55
CA THR A 93 -10.44 1.03 -4.10
C THR A 93 -11.53 0.71 -5.13
N ILE A 94 -12.79 1.05 -4.83
CA ILE A 94 -13.94 0.81 -5.71
C ILE A 94 -13.90 1.69 -6.97
N GLN A 95 -13.38 2.92 -6.86
CA GLN A 95 -13.18 3.79 -8.02
C GLN A 95 -12.12 3.24 -8.98
N LEU A 96 -11.05 2.64 -8.43
CA LEU A 96 -9.99 2.01 -9.22
C LEU A 96 -10.43 0.67 -9.82
N ASP A 97 -11.19 -0.11 -9.06
CA ASP A 97 -11.78 -1.37 -9.51
C ASP A 97 -13.22 -1.53 -8.99
N PRO A 98 -14.23 -1.15 -9.79
CA PRO A 98 -15.63 -1.29 -9.41
C PRO A 98 -16.08 -2.75 -9.21
N THR A 99 -15.30 -3.72 -9.66
CA THR A 99 -15.58 -5.17 -9.52
C THR A 99 -14.97 -5.79 -8.29
N HIS A 100 -14.20 -5.04 -7.51
CA HIS A 100 -13.56 -5.50 -6.27
C HIS A 100 -14.61 -5.77 -5.19
N TYR A 101 -15.23 -6.94 -5.23
CA TYR A 101 -16.35 -7.28 -4.35
C TYR A 101 -16.00 -7.23 -2.86
N ASN A 102 -14.75 -7.58 -2.46
CA ASN A 102 -14.32 -7.45 -1.07
C ASN A 102 -14.28 -6.00 -0.58
N ALA A 103 -13.99 -5.02 -1.45
CA ALA A 103 -14.05 -3.61 -1.07
C ALA A 103 -15.50 -3.16 -0.84
N TRP A 104 -16.46 -3.64 -1.63
CA TRP A 104 -17.88 -3.41 -1.39
C TRP A 104 -18.36 -4.01 -0.06
N TYR A 105 -17.91 -5.23 0.28
CA TYR A 105 -18.20 -5.83 1.58
C TYR A 105 -17.64 -4.98 2.72
N SER A 106 -16.35 -4.62 2.64
CA SER A 106 -15.66 -3.83 3.67
C SER A 106 -16.27 -2.44 3.84
N LEU A 107 -16.70 -1.81 2.75
CA LEU A 107 -17.43 -0.53 2.80
C LEU A 107 -18.79 -0.69 3.49
N GLY A 108 -19.52 -1.76 3.19
CA GLY A 108 -20.79 -2.10 3.86
C GLY A 108 -20.59 -2.25 5.37
N TYR A 109 -19.56 -3.00 5.77
CA TYR A 109 -19.20 -3.17 7.17
C TYR A 109 -18.81 -1.84 7.84
N THR A 110 -18.04 -1.00 7.14
CA THR A 110 -17.72 0.36 7.63
C THR A 110 -18.98 1.18 7.88
N TYR A 111 -19.93 1.15 6.95
CA TYR A 111 -21.21 1.87 7.11
C TYR A 111 -22.04 1.32 8.27
N GLU A 112 -22.02 0.01 8.48
CA GLU A 112 -22.69 -0.62 9.61
C GLU A 112 -22.11 -0.12 10.94
N LEU A 113 -20.77 -0.06 11.06
CA LEU A 113 -20.08 0.51 12.23
C LEU A 113 -20.38 2.00 12.45
N MET A 114 -20.73 2.74 11.38
CA MET A 114 -21.16 4.14 11.43
C MET A 114 -22.66 4.31 11.71
N GLY A 115 -23.44 3.23 11.80
CA GLY A 115 -24.91 3.27 11.91
C GLY A 115 -25.63 3.69 10.63
N LYS A 116 -24.93 3.71 9.47
CA LYS A 116 -25.49 4.07 8.15
C LYS A 116 -26.13 2.84 7.47
N THR A 117 -27.21 2.34 8.03
CA THR A 117 -27.84 1.06 7.63
C THR A 117 -28.20 1.00 6.14
N LYS A 118 -28.73 2.07 5.57
CA LYS A 118 -29.10 2.11 4.13
C LYS A 118 -27.88 1.98 3.23
N ASP A 119 -26.80 2.70 3.53
CA ASP A 119 -25.56 2.66 2.76
C ASP A 119 -24.88 1.30 2.88
N ALA A 120 -24.94 0.69 4.08
CA ALA A 120 -24.47 -0.67 4.32
C ALA A 120 -25.19 -1.68 3.42
N GLU A 121 -26.54 -1.65 3.39
CA GLU A 121 -27.35 -2.56 2.58
C GLU A 121 -27.06 -2.41 1.08
N ILE A 122 -26.90 -1.18 0.58
CA ILE A 122 -26.51 -0.93 -0.82
C ILE A 122 -25.16 -1.57 -1.11
N SER A 123 -24.18 -1.40 -0.23
CA SER A 123 -22.82 -1.93 -0.40
C SER A 123 -22.81 -3.46 -0.36
N TYR A 124 -23.52 -4.09 0.57
CA TYR A 124 -23.67 -5.54 0.64
C TYR A 124 -24.43 -6.13 -0.57
N THR A 125 -25.39 -5.41 -1.11
CA THR A 125 -26.09 -5.83 -2.33
C THR A 125 -25.15 -5.83 -3.54
N LYS A 126 -24.27 -4.83 -3.65
CA LYS A 126 -23.21 -4.80 -4.68
C LYS A 126 -22.24 -5.96 -4.52
N TYR A 127 -21.78 -6.21 -3.28
CA TYR A 127 -20.92 -7.35 -2.96
C TYR A 127 -21.55 -8.68 -3.42
N ARG A 128 -22.80 -8.97 -3.00
CA ARG A 128 -23.49 -10.23 -3.35
C ARG A 128 -23.56 -10.42 -4.86
N ARG A 129 -24.02 -9.39 -5.60
CA ARG A 129 -24.14 -9.45 -7.07
C ARG A 129 -22.80 -9.71 -7.76
N LEU A 130 -21.73 -9.03 -7.34
CA LEU A 130 -20.41 -9.20 -7.93
C LEU A 130 -19.83 -10.58 -7.62
N LYS A 131 -20.01 -11.05 -6.38
CA LYS A 131 -19.55 -12.36 -5.96
C LYS A 131 -20.27 -13.48 -6.73
N GLU A 132 -21.59 -13.45 -6.84
CA GLU A 132 -22.38 -14.40 -7.61
C GLU A 132 -21.92 -14.46 -9.08
N LYS A 133 -21.69 -13.28 -9.70
CA LYS A 133 -21.18 -13.21 -11.06
C LYS A 133 -19.80 -13.86 -11.18
N MET A 134 -18.89 -13.60 -10.25
CA MET A 134 -17.55 -14.20 -10.22
C MET A 134 -17.62 -15.72 -10.07
N ASP A 135 -18.42 -16.19 -9.10
CA ASP A 135 -18.60 -17.63 -8.85
C ASP A 135 -19.18 -18.35 -10.08
N SER A 136 -20.11 -17.70 -10.81
CA SER A 136 -20.68 -18.24 -12.04
C SER A 136 -19.65 -18.39 -13.19
N ILE A 137 -18.72 -17.42 -13.30
CA ILE A 137 -17.63 -17.47 -14.29
C ILE A 137 -16.66 -18.61 -13.93
N MET A 138 -16.21 -18.67 -12.68
CA MET A 138 -15.28 -19.70 -12.20
C MET A 138 -15.84 -21.13 -12.35
N ASN A 139 -17.15 -21.31 -12.18
CA ASN A 139 -17.79 -22.61 -12.36
C ASN A 139 -17.90 -23.02 -13.83
N LYS A 140 -18.02 -22.06 -14.76
CA LYS A 140 -18.03 -22.35 -16.21
C LYS A 140 -16.65 -22.75 -16.77
N GLU A 141 -15.57 -22.26 -16.14
CA GLU A 141 -14.20 -22.60 -16.58
C GLU A 141 -13.76 -23.98 -16.07
N LYS A 142 -14.50 -24.62 -15.17
CA LYS A 142 -14.20 -25.95 -14.62
C LYS A 142 -14.86 -27.11 -15.40
N HIS A 143 -15.68 -26.79 -16.39
CA HIS A 143 -16.37 -27.75 -17.27
C HIS A 143 -15.97 -27.55 -18.74
#